data_cde34384d63c9e3d785e66cadc571955
#
_entry.id   cde34384d63c9e3d785e66cadc571955
#
_cell.length_a   1.000
_cell.length_b   1.000
_cell.length_c   1.000
_cell.angle_alpha   90.00
_cell.angle_beta   90.00
_cell.angle_gamma   90.00
#
_symmetry.space_group_name_H-M   'P 1'
#
loop_
_entity.id
_entity.type
_entity.pdbx_description
1 polymer ?
#
loop_
_entity_poly.entity_id
_entity_poly.type
_entity_poly.pdbx_seq_one_letter_code
_entity_poly.pdbx_strand_id
1 'polypeptide(L)'
;MRHDDPVHSTVQLAEKLRKEYPGGVHIETFENRRREDARKTILRLLDTDQTGKLTDAERTEARVILYGHSWGASAVVTLAKELEKDKIPVLLTVQVDSVARGDQNDSVIPANVAQAVNFYQPDGWLHGREAITAADPAHTHILGNFRFSYKETPIACKGYPWYGKLFSKSHIEIECDPRVWLQVENLIRAQLDQTAALKTNPSK
;
A
#
# COMPACT_ATOMS: atom_id res chain seq x y z
N MET A 1 -9.91 -16.72 0.76
CA MET A 1 -9.35 -16.32 -0.55
C MET A 1 -7.85 -16.31 -0.42
N ARG A 2 -7.13 -16.77 -1.45
CA ARG A 2 -5.66 -16.78 -1.44
C ARG A 2 -5.15 -15.37 -1.73
N HIS A 3 -3.96 -15.03 -1.23
CA HIS A 3 -3.31 -13.72 -1.42
C HIS A 3 -2.93 -13.41 -2.88
N ASP A 4 -2.88 -14.43 -3.70
CA ASP A 4 -2.57 -14.40 -5.14
C ASP A 4 -3.84 -14.58 -6.01
N ASP A 5 -5.03 -14.47 -5.42
CA ASP A 5 -6.29 -14.61 -6.13
C ASP A 5 -6.53 -13.37 -7.02
N PRO A 6 -6.63 -13.55 -8.36
CA PRO A 6 -6.84 -12.44 -9.29
C PRO A 6 -8.20 -11.73 -9.13
N VAL A 7 -9.05 -12.19 -8.24
CA VAL A 7 -10.26 -11.46 -7.83
C VAL A 7 -9.91 -10.16 -7.10
N HIS A 8 -8.76 -10.12 -6.41
CA HIS A 8 -8.33 -8.95 -5.66
C HIS A 8 -7.69 -7.89 -6.56
N SER A 9 -8.20 -6.66 -6.48
CA SER A 9 -7.65 -5.53 -7.26
C SER A 9 -6.20 -5.21 -6.89
N THR A 10 -5.77 -5.50 -5.65
CA THR A 10 -4.37 -5.41 -5.25
C THR A 10 -3.47 -6.33 -6.07
N VAL A 11 -3.92 -7.56 -6.35
CA VAL A 11 -3.21 -8.55 -7.17
C VAL A 11 -3.22 -8.14 -8.62
N GLN A 12 -4.38 -7.71 -9.15
CA GLN A 12 -4.51 -7.24 -10.54
C GLN A 12 -3.57 -6.06 -10.83
N LEU A 13 -3.48 -5.09 -9.91
CA LEU A 13 -2.56 -3.96 -10.04
C LEU A 13 -1.11 -4.43 -10.02
N ALA A 14 -0.72 -5.34 -9.11
CA ALA A 14 0.62 -5.89 -9.07
C ALA A 14 1.00 -6.58 -10.37
N GLU A 15 0.11 -7.39 -10.94
CA GLU A 15 0.33 -8.07 -12.23
C GLU A 15 0.47 -7.06 -13.38
N LYS A 16 -0.34 -6.01 -13.40
CA LYS A 16 -0.26 -4.95 -14.39
C LYS A 16 1.09 -4.24 -14.32
N LEU A 17 1.50 -3.81 -13.13
CA LEU A 17 2.78 -3.13 -12.91
C LEU A 17 3.98 -4.04 -13.24
N ARG A 18 3.95 -5.35 -12.92
CA ARG A 18 5.01 -6.29 -13.32
C ARG A 18 5.20 -6.37 -14.84
N LYS A 19 4.10 -6.32 -15.60
CA LYS A 19 4.14 -6.34 -17.07
C LYS A 19 4.72 -5.04 -17.66
N GLU A 20 4.44 -3.90 -17.01
CA GLU A 20 4.89 -2.60 -17.48
C GLU A 20 6.32 -2.26 -17.07
N TYR A 21 6.74 -2.75 -15.90
CA TYR A 21 8.08 -2.54 -15.36
C TYR A 21 8.83 -3.88 -15.24
N PRO A 22 9.19 -4.52 -16.37
CA PRO A 22 9.81 -5.85 -16.37
C PRO A 22 11.23 -5.87 -15.81
N GLY A 23 11.83 -4.71 -15.58
CA GLY A 23 13.15 -4.53 -14.99
C GLY A 23 13.25 -3.28 -14.14
N GLY A 24 14.14 -3.28 -13.16
CA GLY A 24 14.41 -2.12 -12.29
C GLY A 24 13.38 -1.87 -11.17
N VAL A 25 12.24 -2.56 -11.19
CA VAL A 25 11.23 -2.52 -10.13
C VAL A 25 10.88 -3.94 -9.69
N HIS A 26 10.99 -4.22 -8.40
CA HIS A 26 10.58 -5.49 -7.83
C HIS A 26 9.18 -5.36 -7.22
N ILE A 27 8.25 -6.23 -7.61
CA ILE A 27 6.84 -6.14 -7.21
C ILE A 27 6.38 -7.49 -6.65
N GLU A 28 6.02 -7.50 -5.37
CA GLU A 28 5.56 -8.69 -4.66
C GLU A 28 4.21 -8.46 -3.98
N THR A 29 3.45 -9.53 -3.84
CA THR A 29 2.20 -9.55 -3.08
C THR A 29 2.32 -10.52 -1.90
N PHE A 30 1.87 -10.08 -0.72
CA PHE A 30 1.92 -10.88 0.51
C PHE A 30 0.55 -10.90 1.18
N GLU A 31 0.24 -12.02 1.84
CA GLU A 31 -0.86 -12.02 2.80
C GLU A 31 -0.56 -11.08 3.98
N ASN A 32 -1.59 -10.43 4.51
CA ASN A 32 -1.45 -9.55 5.67
C ASN A 32 -0.80 -10.23 6.89
N ARG A 33 -0.90 -11.56 7.01
CA ARG A 33 -0.26 -12.36 8.06
C ARG A 33 1.22 -12.62 7.81
N ARG A 34 1.68 -12.47 6.58
CA ARG A 34 3.07 -12.70 6.15
C ARG A 34 3.89 -11.41 6.07
N ARG A 35 3.56 -10.44 6.92
CA ARG A 35 4.24 -9.14 6.98
C ARG A 35 5.75 -9.28 7.24
N GLU A 36 6.15 -10.20 8.12
CA GLU A 36 7.57 -10.46 8.39
C GLU A 36 8.30 -11.01 7.16
N ASP A 37 7.64 -11.82 6.32
CA ASP A 37 8.24 -12.27 5.06
C ASP A 37 8.39 -11.11 4.07
N ALA A 38 7.41 -10.20 4.02
CA ALA A 38 7.51 -8.98 3.22
C ALA A 38 8.70 -8.12 3.68
N ARG A 39 8.85 -7.90 5.00
CA ARG A 39 10.00 -7.19 5.57
C ARG A 39 11.34 -7.85 5.20
N LYS A 40 11.47 -9.15 5.40
CA LYS A 40 12.68 -9.91 5.03
C LYS A 40 13.00 -9.80 3.53
N THR A 41 11.97 -9.85 2.69
CA THR A 41 12.16 -9.68 1.23
C THR A 41 12.68 -8.29 0.90
N ILE A 42 12.12 -7.23 1.49
CA ILE A 42 12.61 -5.86 1.31
C ILE A 42 14.08 -5.76 1.73
N LEU A 43 14.43 -6.23 2.94
CA LEU A 43 15.82 -6.17 3.43
C LEU A 43 16.78 -6.90 2.50
N ARG A 44 16.40 -8.12 2.04
CA ARG A 44 17.22 -8.91 1.11
C ARG A 44 17.41 -8.22 -0.25
N LEU A 45 16.39 -7.52 -0.75
CA LEU A 45 16.47 -6.80 -2.03
C LEU A 45 17.32 -5.53 -1.94
N LEU A 46 17.38 -4.93 -0.77
CA LEU A 46 18.20 -3.74 -0.51
C LEU A 46 19.67 -4.09 -0.25
N ASP A 47 19.96 -5.30 0.24
CA ASP A 47 21.31 -5.82 0.47
C ASP A 47 21.98 -6.19 -0.85
N THR A 48 22.48 -5.18 -1.55
CA THR A 48 23.01 -5.29 -2.92
C THR A 48 24.38 -5.98 -2.96
N ASP A 49 25.17 -5.84 -1.90
CA ASP A 49 26.48 -6.48 -1.74
C ASP A 49 26.42 -7.87 -1.08
N GLN A 50 25.20 -8.32 -0.72
CA GLN A 50 24.91 -9.64 -0.14
C GLN A 50 25.71 -9.96 1.15
N THR A 51 25.98 -8.93 1.94
CA THR A 51 26.71 -9.09 3.21
C THR A 51 25.82 -9.58 4.36
N GLY A 52 24.50 -9.57 4.19
CA GLY A 52 23.52 -9.88 5.21
C GLY A 52 23.26 -8.71 6.18
N LYS A 53 23.83 -7.54 5.92
CA LYS A 53 23.63 -6.32 6.71
C LYS A 53 23.57 -5.11 5.78
N LEU A 54 22.50 -4.33 5.91
CA LEU A 54 22.37 -3.10 5.13
C LEU A 54 23.37 -2.04 5.59
N THR A 55 24.07 -1.44 4.64
CA THR A 55 24.85 -0.23 4.81
C THR A 55 23.94 1.01 4.92
N ASP A 56 24.46 2.14 5.40
CA ASP A 56 23.67 3.37 5.43
C ASP A 56 23.37 3.90 4.02
N ALA A 57 24.24 3.65 3.04
CA ALA A 57 23.99 3.98 1.64
C ALA A 57 22.78 3.20 1.08
N GLU A 58 22.76 1.88 1.27
CA GLU A 58 21.63 1.03 0.81
C GLU A 58 20.30 1.42 1.45
N ARG A 59 20.32 1.82 2.74
CA ARG A 59 19.10 2.35 3.38
C ARG A 59 18.67 3.67 2.75
N THR A 60 19.57 4.59 2.55
CA THR A 60 19.27 5.92 1.99
C THR A 60 18.77 5.84 0.55
N GLU A 61 19.27 4.87 -0.21
CA GLU A 61 18.88 4.65 -1.60
C GLU A 61 17.58 3.83 -1.74
N ALA A 62 17.04 3.31 -0.64
CA ALA A 62 15.82 2.52 -0.66
C ALA A 62 14.63 3.31 -1.24
N ARG A 63 13.86 2.65 -2.11
CA ARG A 63 12.67 3.21 -2.76
C ARG A 63 11.52 2.22 -2.60
N VAL A 64 10.84 2.28 -1.45
CA VAL A 64 9.79 1.35 -1.07
C VAL A 64 8.43 2.00 -1.24
N ILE A 65 7.49 1.30 -1.88
CA ILE A 65 6.08 1.68 -1.99
C ILE A 65 5.25 0.54 -1.40
N LEU A 66 4.31 0.87 -0.54
CA LEU A 66 3.44 -0.09 0.13
C LEU A 66 1.97 0.25 -0.14
N TYR A 67 1.18 -0.71 -0.57
CA TYR A 67 -0.27 -0.52 -0.74
C TYR A 67 -1.05 -1.77 -0.31
N GLY A 68 -2.28 -1.57 0.10
CA GLY A 68 -3.12 -2.67 0.53
C GLY A 68 -4.59 -2.30 0.69
N HIS A 69 -5.44 -3.33 0.79
CA HIS A 69 -6.86 -3.22 1.07
C HIS A 69 -7.20 -3.92 2.39
N SER A 70 -8.16 -3.38 3.12
CA SER A 70 -8.71 -3.99 4.34
C SER A 70 -7.62 -4.26 5.40
N TRP A 71 -7.50 -5.47 5.88
CA TRP A 71 -6.42 -5.90 6.79
C TRP A 71 -5.03 -5.79 6.18
N GLY A 72 -4.93 -5.86 4.84
CA GLY A 72 -3.70 -5.60 4.12
C GLY A 72 -3.28 -4.13 4.20
N ALA A 73 -4.24 -3.20 4.17
CA ALA A 73 -3.98 -1.78 4.34
C ALA A 73 -3.47 -1.45 5.75
N SER A 74 -4.03 -2.08 6.80
CA SER A 74 -3.49 -1.95 8.16
C SER A 74 -2.10 -2.57 8.30
N ALA A 75 -1.86 -3.70 7.63
CA ALA A 75 -0.54 -4.34 7.60
C ALA A 75 0.53 -3.46 6.92
N VAL A 76 0.16 -2.66 5.91
CA VAL A 76 1.04 -1.67 5.26
C VAL A 76 1.60 -0.68 6.28
N VAL A 77 0.76 -0.11 7.13
CA VAL A 77 1.21 0.86 8.15
C VAL A 77 2.10 0.19 9.20
N THR A 78 1.74 -1.04 9.60
CA THR A 78 2.56 -1.80 10.55
C THR A 78 3.93 -2.15 9.95
N LEU A 79 3.98 -2.55 8.68
CA LEU A 79 5.25 -2.79 7.97
C LEU A 79 6.08 -1.52 7.86
N ALA A 80 5.47 -0.37 7.55
CA ALA A 80 6.16 0.91 7.52
C ALA A 80 6.81 1.26 8.87
N LYS A 81 6.12 1.00 10.00
CA LYS A 81 6.68 1.16 11.36
C LYS A 81 7.82 0.19 11.67
N GLU A 82 7.80 -1.01 11.11
CA GLU A 82 8.91 -1.96 11.22
C GLU A 82 10.12 -1.48 10.40
N LEU A 83 9.89 -1.01 9.18
CA LEU A 83 10.93 -0.41 8.32
C LEU A 83 11.53 0.88 8.93
N GLU A 84 10.74 1.65 9.70
CA GLU A 84 11.26 2.80 10.45
C GLU A 84 12.32 2.38 11.46
N LYS A 85 12.11 1.27 12.19
CA LYS A 85 13.12 0.72 13.11
C LYS A 85 14.38 0.26 12.39
N ASP A 86 14.23 -0.20 11.15
CA ASP A 86 15.35 -0.58 10.27
C ASP A 86 16.00 0.63 9.58
N LYS A 87 15.50 1.85 9.82
CA LYS A 87 15.92 3.10 9.17
C LYS A 87 15.75 3.09 7.65
N ILE A 88 14.71 2.44 7.16
CA ILE A 88 14.40 2.35 5.74
C ILE A 88 13.29 3.35 5.40
N PRO A 89 13.51 4.28 4.47
CA PRO A 89 12.48 5.19 4.00
C PRO A 89 11.43 4.48 3.14
N VAL A 90 10.20 4.97 3.22
CA VAL A 90 9.07 4.55 2.39
C VAL A 90 8.57 5.75 1.60
N LEU A 91 8.56 5.66 0.28
CA LEU A 91 8.13 6.75 -0.59
C LEU A 91 6.63 7.02 -0.49
N LEU A 92 5.84 5.94 -0.46
CA LEU A 92 4.39 6.04 -0.46
C LEU A 92 3.75 4.88 0.30
N THR A 93 2.77 5.19 1.15
CA THR A 93 1.81 4.21 1.65
C THR A 93 0.42 4.50 1.11
N VAL A 94 -0.29 3.47 0.64
CA VAL A 94 -1.67 3.57 0.17
C VAL A 94 -2.54 2.63 0.97
N GLN A 95 -3.52 3.19 1.66
CA GLN A 95 -4.53 2.45 2.40
C GLN A 95 -5.86 2.51 1.65
N VAL A 96 -6.45 1.34 1.36
CA VAL A 96 -7.80 1.25 0.80
C VAL A 96 -8.68 0.53 1.82
N ASP A 97 -9.63 1.26 2.36
CA ASP A 97 -10.62 0.82 3.35
C ASP A 97 -9.99 0.02 4.49
N SER A 98 -8.98 0.63 5.15
CA SER A 98 -8.13 -0.01 6.14
C SER A 98 -8.89 -0.43 7.38
N VAL A 99 -8.85 -1.71 7.72
CA VAL A 99 -9.44 -2.30 8.92
C VAL A 99 -8.33 -2.80 9.82
N ALA A 100 -8.17 -2.17 10.98
CA ALA A 100 -7.17 -2.58 11.97
C ALA A 100 -7.56 -3.88 12.67
N ARG A 101 -6.56 -4.67 13.06
CA ARG A 101 -6.75 -5.86 13.88
C ARG A 101 -6.20 -5.64 15.28
N GLY A 102 -7.01 -5.98 16.29
CA GLY A 102 -6.60 -5.89 17.68
C GLY A 102 -6.17 -4.49 18.09
N ASP A 103 -4.97 -4.37 18.59
CA ASP A 103 -4.34 -3.14 19.08
C ASP A 103 -3.56 -2.35 18.01
N GLN A 104 -3.63 -2.78 16.74
CA GLN A 104 -2.93 -2.09 15.65
C GLN A 104 -3.51 -0.70 15.41
N ASN A 105 -2.65 0.31 15.49
CA ASN A 105 -2.99 1.67 15.10
C ASN A 105 -2.52 1.94 13.67
N ASP A 106 -3.46 1.91 12.73
CA ASP A 106 -3.27 2.16 11.31
C ASP A 106 -3.65 3.59 10.88
N SER A 107 -4.02 4.45 11.84
CA SER A 107 -4.37 5.84 11.57
C SER A 107 -3.17 6.79 11.64
N VAL A 108 -2.09 6.40 12.32
CA VAL A 108 -0.89 7.23 12.48
C VAL A 108 0.24 6.67 11.62
N ILE A 109 0.61 7.43 10.60
CA ILE A 109 1.65 7.10 9.63
C ILE A 109 3.01 7.46 10.20
N PRO A 110 4.01 6.55 10.23
CA PRO A 110 5.32 6.80 10.81
C PRO A 110 6.15 7.78 9.97
N ALA A 111 7.15 8.42 10.62
CA ALA A 111 7.92 9.51 10.03
C ALA A 111 8.87 9.09 8.89
N ASN A 112 9.15 7.79 8.73
CA ASN A 112 9.92 7.28 7.60
C ASN A 112 9.13 7.23 6.28
N VAL A 113 7.83 7.54 6.30
CA VAL A 113 6.95 7.58 5.12
C VAL A 113 6.90 8.99 4.57
N ALA A 114 7.34 9.19 3.32
CA ALA A 114 7.33 10.52 2.70
C ALA A 114 5.91 10.97 2.33
N GLN A 115 5.10 10.07 1.77
CA GLN A 115 3.72 10.37 1.38
C GLN A 115 2.77 9.25 1.79
N ALA A 116 1.56 9.62 2.19
CA ALA A 116 0.52 8.66 2.53
C ALA A 116 -0.85 9.10 2.02
N VAL A 117 -1.67 8.13 1.63
CA VAL A 117 -3.03 8.37 1.15
C VAL A 117 -3.98 7.30 1.71
N ASN A 118 -5.20 7.73 1.99
CA ASN A 118 -6.27 6.85 2.47
C ASN A 118 -7.51 7.00 1.58
N PHE A 119 -8.02 5.89 1.10
CA PHE A 119 -9.31 5.77 0.42
C PHE A 119 -10.23 4.98 1.33
N TYR A 120 -11.42 5.50 1.66
CA TYR A 120 -12.32 4.86 2.59
C TYR A 120 -13.79 4.98 2.17
N GLN A 121 -14.60 4.08 2.68
CA GLN A 121 -16.05 4.16 2.58
C GLN A 121 -16.69 4.11 3.98
N PRO A 122 -17.68 4.94 4.29
CA PRO A 122 -18.37 4.94 5.58
C PRO A 122 -19.66 4.09 5.58
N ASP A 123 -19.94 3.39 4.48
CA ASP A 123 -21.22 2.73 4.26
C ASP A 123 -21.20 1.29 4.81
N GLY A 124 -22.23 0.94 5.55
CA GLY A 124 -22.38 -0.41 6.08
C GLY A 124 -21.68 -0.66 7.42
N TRP A 125 -21.73 -1.91 7.87
CA TRP A 125 -21.22 -2.32 9.18
C TRP A 125 -19.68 -2.47 9.20
N LEU A 126 -19.11 -3.00 8.13
CA LEU A 126 -17.67 -3.09 7.96
C LEU A 126 -17.20 -1.92 7.09
N HIS A 127 -16.47 -1.03 7.70
CA HIS A 127 -15.86 0.11 7.02
C HIS A 127 -14.44 0.34 7.54
N GLY A 128 -13.62 0.94 6.69
CA GLY A 128 -12.24 1.27 7.01
C GLY A 128 -12.08 2.55 7.80
N ARG A 129 -10.83 2.86 8.12
CA ARG A 129 -10.43 4.08 8.82
C ARG A 129 -10.76 5.30 7.97
N GLU A 130 -11.52 6.26 8.52
CA GLU A 130 -11.91 7.47 7.79
C GLU A 130 -10.76 8.46 7.60
N ALA A 131 -9.84 8.52 8.56
CA ALA A 131 -8.75 9.47 8.52
C ALA A 131 -7.42 8.84 8.96
N ILE A 132 -6.37 9.21 8.25
CA ILE A 132 -4.98 8.99 8.65
C ILE A 132 -4.30 10.33 8.92
N THR A 133 -3.33 10.32 9.80
CA THR A 133 -2.52 11.50 10.17
C THR A 133 -1.04 11.14 10.19
N ALA A 134 -0.17 12.12 10.00
CA ALA A 134 1.26 11.94 10.13
C ALA A 134 1.69 11.93 11.60
N ALA A 135 2.58 11.03 11.99
CA ALA A 135 3.26 11.10 13.28
C ALA A 135 4.16 12.33 13.35
N ASP A 136 4.78 12.69 12.24
CA ASP A 136 5.58 13.89 12.05
C ASP A 136 5.20 14.59 10.72
N PRO A 137 4.41 15.67 10.78
CA PRO A 137 4.00 16.41 9.57
C PRO A 137 5.14 17.12 8.84
N ALA A 138 6.32 17.25 9.44
CA ALA A 138 7.49 17.81 8.76
C ALA A 138 8.13 16.79 7.80
N HIS A 139 7.94 15.50 8.04
CA HIS A 139 8.53 14.41 7.25
C HIS A 139 7.50 13.66 6.40
N THR A 140 6.24 13.60 6.83
CA THR A 140 5.18 12.83 6.16
C THR A 140 4.08 13.74 5.63
N HIS A 141 3.88 13.73 4.33
CA HIS A 141 2.79 14.46 3.68
C HIS A 141 1.58 13.54 3.46
N ILE A 142 0.45 13.85 4.12
CA ILE A 142 -0.83 13.18 3.86
C ILE A 142 -1.46 13.79 2.60
N LEU A 143 -1.51 13.01 1.52
CA LEU A 143 -2.07 13.43 0.23
C LEU A 143 -3.59 13.61 0.30
N GLY A 144 -4.25 12.89 1.19
CA GLY A 144 -5.67 13.03 1.44
C GLY A 144 -6.30 11.81 2.10
N ASN A 145 -7.54 12.03 2.59
CA ASN A 145 -8.47 11.00 3.04
C ASN A 145 -9.69 11.07 2.12
N PHE A 146 -9.74 10.21 1.11
CA PHE A 146 -10.74 10.26 0.04
C PHE A 146 -11.92 9.34 0.36
N ARG A 147 -13.09 9.97 0.51
CA ARG A 147 -14.35 9.26 0.81
C ARG A 147 -15.02 8.77 -0.45
N PHE A 148 -15.43 7.51 -0.48
CA PHE A 148 -16.29 6.89 -1.48
C PHE A 148 -17.58 6.41 -0.83
N SER A 149 -18.72 6.59 -1.50
CA SER A 149 -20.01 6.10 -1.03
C SER A 149 -20.70 5.30 -2.12
N TYR A 150 -21.27 4.19 -1.75
CA TYR A 150 -21.91 3.21 -2.65
C TYR A 150 -23.42 3.10 -2.42
N LYS A 151 -24.00 4.00 -1.60
CA LYS A 151 -25.44 4.01 -1.30
C LYS A 151 -26.29 4.26 -2.55
N GLU A 152 -25.91 5.25 -3.33
CA GLU A 152 -26.65 5.67 -4.53
C GLU A 152 -26.14 5.06 -5.82
N THR A 153 -24.84 4.75 -5.86
CA THR A 153 -24.13 4.21 -7.04
C THR A 153 -23.37 2.93 -6.67
N PRO A 154 -24.06 1.81 -6.49
CA PRO A 154 -23.41 0.55 -6.15
C PRO A 154 -22.52 0.04 -7.28
N ILE A 155 -21.40 -0.59 -6.92
CA ILE A 155 -20.45 -1.21 -7.85
C ILE A 155 -20.69 -2.73 -7.93
N ALA A 156 -20.76 -3.24 -9.15
CA ALA A 156 -20.90 -4.66 -9.38
C ALA A 156 -19.53 -5.37 -9.26
N CYS A 157 -19.35 -6.13 -8.20
CA CYS A 157 -18.15 -6.93 -7.96
C CYS A 157 -18.34 -8.37 -8.44
N LYS A 158 -17.59 -8.78 -9.45
CA LYS A 158 -17.58 -10.16 -9.94
C LYS A 158 -16.60 -11.01 -9.12
N GLY A 159 -16.89 -12.31 -8.99
CA GLY A 159 -15.99 -13.25 -8.30
C GLY A 159 -16.11 -13.32 -6.78
N TYR A 160 -16.78 -12.37 -6.14
CA TYR A 160 -17.03 -12.41 -4.70
C TYR A 160 -18.27 -13.26 -4.37
N PRO A 161 -18.17 -14.15 -3.37
CA PRO A 161 -19.31 -14.97 -2.95
C PRO A 161 -20.44 -14.07 -2.40
N TRP A 162 -21.68 -14.47 -2.64
CA TRP A 162 -22.88 -13.70 -2.28
C TRP A 162 -23.00 -13.42 -0.77
N TYR A 163 -22.53 -14.33 0.07
CA TYR A 163 -22.55 -14.15 1.54
C TYR A 163 -21.57 -13.07 2.03
N GLY A 164 -20.45 -12.87 1.34
CA GLY A 164 -19.55 -11.75 1.62
C GLY A 164 -20.20 -10.40 1.37
N LYS A 165 -21.08 -10.33 0.36
CA LYS A 165 -21.84 -9.13 0.02
C LYS A 165 -22.93 -8.79 1.03
N LEU A 166 -23.35 -9.72 1.87
CA LEU A 166 -24.43 -9.51 2.84
C LEU A 166 -23.98 -8.64 4.02
N PHE A 167 -22.74 -8.81 4.51
CA PHE A 167 -22.23 -8.15 5.71
C PHE A 167 -21.19 -7.07 5.44
N SER A 168 -20.57 -7.08 4.25
CA SER A 168 -19.47 -6.20 3.90
C SER A 168 -19.57 -5.65 2.48
N LYS A 169 -20.79 -5.36 2.03
CA LYS A 169 -21.06 -4.96 0.64
C LYS A 169 -20.19 -3.80 0.20
N SER A 170 -20.26 -2.66 0.90
CA SER A 170 -19.52 -1.46 0.51
C SER A 170 -18.01 -1.61 0.67
N HIS A 171 -17.57 -2.45 1.60
CA HIS A 171 -16.17 -2.85 1.76
C HIS A 171 -15.63 -3.64 0.55
N ILE A 172 -16.49 -4.47 -0.06
CA ILE A 172 -16.16 -5.17 -1.31
C ILE A 172 -16.29 -4.23 -2.51
N GLU A 173 -17.26 -3.30 -2.49
CA GLU A 173 -17.46 -2.35 -3.58
C GLU A 173 -16.25 -1.43 -3.76
N ILE A 174 -15.65 -0.92 -2.69
CA ILE A 174 -14.44 -0.09 -2.79
C ILE A 174 -13.24 -0.88 -3.32
N GLU A 175 -13.14 -2.17 -2.98
CA GLU A 175 -12.09 -3.05 -3.54
C GLU A 175 -12.27 -3.27 -5.05
N CYS A 176 -13.51 -3.28 -5.53
CA CYS A 176 -13.81 -3.46 -6.95
C CYS A 176 -13.89 -2.15 -7.74
N ASP A 177 -13.84 -0.99 -7.08
CA ASP A 177 -14.07 0.30 -7.74
C ASP A 177 -12.87 0.71 -8.62
N PRO A 178 -13.02 0.73 -9.95
CA PRO A 178 -11.93 1.10 -10.83
C PRO A 178 -11.46 2.54 -10.64
N ARG A 179 -12.32 3.44 -10.11
CA ARG A 179 -11.96 4.83 -9.84
C ARG A 179 -10.95 4.94 -8.70
N VAL A 180 -11.07 4.07 -7.70
CA VAL A 180 -10.10 3.98 -6.58
C VAL A 180 -8.78 3.45 -7.11
N TRP A 181 -8.80 2.31 -7.79
CA TRP A 181 -7.58 1.63 -8.24
C TRP A 181 -6.83 2.38 -9.33
N LEU A 182 -7.53 3.15 -10.16
CA LEU A 182 -6.89 4.08 -11.10
C LEU A 182 -6.12 5.19 -10.36
N GLN A 183 -6.66 5.73 -9.27
CA GLN A 183 -5.94 6.72 -8.46
C GLN A 183 -4.73 6.09 -7.75
N VAL A 184 -4.90 4.89 -7.17
CA VAL A 184 -3.78 4.14 -6.56
C VAL A 184 -2.68 3.90 -7.59
N GLU A 185 -3.03 3.42 -8.78
CA GLU A 185 -2.08 3.19 -9.88
C GLU A 185 -1.34 4.47 -10.27
N ASN A 186 -2.05 5.58 -10.47
CA ASN A 186 -1.45 6.86 -10.86
C ASN A 186 -0.47 7.37 -9.80
N LEU A 187 -0.79 7.23 -8.51
CA LEU A 187 0.11 7.60 -7.40
C LEU A 187 1.38 6.75 -7.40
N ILE A 188 1.25 5.45 -7.60
CA ILE A 188 2.42 4.53 -7.68
C ILE A 188 3.29 4.91 -8.89
N ARG A 189 2.70 5.12 -10.08
CA ARG A 189 3.42 5.50 -11.28
C ARG A 189 4.18 6.81 -11.11
N ALA A 190 3.55 7.82 -10.50
CA ALA A 190 4.20 9.09 -10.22
C ALA A 190 5.48 8.93 -9.38
N GLN A 191 5.50 8.01 -8.41
CA GLN A 191 6.71 7.69 -7.63
C GLN A 191 7.76 6.95 -8.46
N LEU A 192 7.34 6.02 -9.32
CA LEU A 192 8.25 5.26 -10.17
C LEU A 192 8.92 6.16 -11.20
N ASP A 193 8.17 7.06 -11.84
CA ASP A 193 8.66 8.00 -12.86
C ASP A 193 9.64 9.01 -12.25
N GLN A 194 9.35 9.55 -11.06
CA GLN A 194 10.26 10.42 -10.33
C GLN A 194 11.58 9.70 -10.01
N THR A 195 11.50 8.45 -9.59
CA THR A 195 12.69 7.63 -9.28
C THR A 195 13.53 7.37 -10.54
N ALA A 196 12.90 7.12 -11.69
CA ALA A 196 13.59 6.94 -12.96
C ALA A 196 14.31 8.23 -13.41
N ALA A 197 13.63 9.39 -13.27
CA ALA A 197 14.20 10.69 -13.62
C ALA A 197 15.44 11.05 -12.78
N LEU A 198 15.45 10.70 -11.49
CA LEU A 198 16.61 10.90 -10.60
C LEU A 198 17.82 10.05 -11.00
N LYS A 199 17.61 8.83 -11.49
CA LYS A 199 18.69 7.94 -11.98
C LYS A 199 19.29 8.41 -13.31
N THR A 200 18.50 9.08 -14.16
CA THR A 200 18.97 9.60 -15.45
C THR A 200 19.67 10.96 -15.36
N ASN A 201 19.46 11.71 -14.28
CA ASN A 201 20.12 12.97 -13.98
C ASN A 201 20.80 12.92 -12.59
N PRO A 202 21.88 12.17 -12.41
CA PRO A 202 22.66 12.27 -11.19
C PRO A 202 23.23 13.70 -11.14
N SER A 203 22.83 14.45 -10.12
CA SER A 203 23.19 15.86 -9.90
C SER A 203 24.67 16.07 -10.20
N LYS A 204 24.97 17.08 -11.06
CA LYS A 204 26.32 17.62 -11.28
C LYS A 204 26.90 18.17 -9.99
#